data_177c17ae0b328c9c4cd02296d20d47b9
#
_entry.id   177c17ae0b328c9c4cd02296d20d47b9
#
_cell.length_a   1.000
_cell.length_b   1.000
_cell.length_c   1.000
_cell.angle_alpha   90.00
_cell.angle_beta   90.00
_cell.angle_gamma   90.00
#
_symmetry.space_group_name_H-M   'P 1'
#
loop_
_entity.id
_entity.type
_entity.pdbx_description
1 polymer ?
#
loop_
_entity_poly.entity_id
_entity_poly.type
_entity_poly.pdbx_seq_one_letter_code
_entity_poly.pdbx_strand_id
1 'polypeptide(L)'
;ALGELGPRALAAAYSESAAAVLCLELERDGLPVDRTAAEELIAMAAGPRPRDEADAARIRRERDARVLAHTPGREGSDLRNPAQVKDLLAAAGVTVPNTRKFVLEPFRTTHPVVDALLEWRKDERISTTYGYRWLDEHVGLDGRLRGGWTACDGAAGRMTAQNGLHNLPAPLRPAVVAEPGHVFVRADLGQIEPRVLAVVSGDRSFAEATRADDLYAPVAAKLGIERKVAKVAVLAAMYGQRSGAAGRALGDLERAYPVAMGLLDEAYASGVARRPLRTFGGRRINLDSAWPGSDEGGRGRFARNAVIQGSAAELFKAWAATVRHATAPMGAQIVLCLHDELLLQAPEDRADEVAQAVGRCLDDSARRWAGTDQVRFVADTSVNRRWSDAKD
;
A
#
# COMPACT_ATOMS: atom_id res chain seq x y z
N ALA A 1 27.96 -2.94 19.73
CA ALA A 1 27.33 -2.53 18.46
C ALA A 1 25.88 -2.07 18.63
N LEU A 2 24.86 -2.98 18.81
CA LEU A 2 23.45 -2.55 18.96
C LEU A 2 23.20 -1.80 20.26
N GLY A 3 23.87 -2.17 21.36
CA GLY A 3 23.76 -1.47 22.65
C GLY A 3 24.20 -0.01 22.62
N GLU A 4 25.14 0.33 21.74
CA GLU A 4 25.62 1.71 21.53
C GLU A 4 24.57 2.59 20.84
N LEU A 5 23.62 1.98 20.12
CA LEU A 5 22.50 2.68 19.47
C LEU A 5 21.30 2.87 20.39
N GLY A 6 21.36 2.34 21.62
CA GLY A 6 20.32 2.47 22.62
C GLY A 6 19.25 1.36 22.58
N PRO A 7 18.31 1.36 23.54
CA PRO A 7 17.34 0.28 23.73
C PRO A 7 16.38 0.11 22.56
N ARG A 8 16.06 1.17 21.83
CA ARG A 8 15.19 1.11 20.64
C ARG A 8 15.79 0.28 19.51
N ALA A 9 17.11 0.37 19.30
CA ALA A 9 17.78 -0.41 18.25
C ALA A 9 17.74 -1.92 18.54
N LEU A 10 17.84 -2.32 19.79
CA LEU A 10 17.70 -3.72 20.19
C LEU A 10 16.26 -4.20 19.97
N ALA A 11 15.26 -3.44 20.37
CA ALA A 11 13.85 -3.74 20.15
C ALA A 11 13.52 -3.84 18.64
N ALA A 12 14.05 -2.92 17.81
CA ALA A 12 13.92 -2.98 16.37
C ALA A 12 14.55 -4.24 15.78
N ALA A 13 15.73 -4.64 16.24
CA ALA A 13 16.38 -5.87 15.79
C ALA A 13 15.57 -7.13 16.13
N TYR A 14 14.94 -7.18 17.29
CA TYR A 14 14.05 -8.29 17.65
C TYR A 14 12.78 -8.31 16.77
N SER A 15 12.15 -7.17 16.52
CA SER A 15 10.98 -7.12 15.64
C SER A 15 11.32 -7.45 14.18
N GLU A 16 12.50 -7.07 13.69
CA GLU A 16 13.00 -7.47 12.37
C GLU A 16 13.17 -9.00 12.29
N SER A 17 13.76 -9.62 13.30
CA SER A 17 13.94 -11.07 13.36
C SER A 17 12.60 -11.80 13.42
N ALA A 18 11.65 -11.30 14.23
CA ALA A 18 10.30 -11.86 14.30
C ALA A 18 9.51 -11.68 12.99
N ALA A 19 9.70 -10.55 12.30
CA ALA A 19 9.12 -10.33 10.97
C ALA A 19 9.70 -11.29 9.92
N ALA A 20 10.99 -11.63 10.02
CA ALA A 20 11.58 -12.64 9.14
C ALA A 20 10.96 -14.04 9.34
N VAL A 21 10.69 -14.41 10.60
CA VAL A 21 9.95 -15.65 10.90
C VAL A 21 8.54 -15.61 10.34
N LEU A 22 7.83 -14.47 10.50
CA LEU A 22 6.50 -14.28 9.93
C LEU A 22 6.51 -14.38 8.39
N CYS A 23 7.55 -13.87 7.71
CA CYS A 23 7.71 -14.05 6.27
C CYS A 23 7.77 -15.52 5.87
N LEU A 24 8.53 -16.34 6.59
CA LEU A 24 8.62 -17.79 6.33
C LEU A 24 7.26 -18.48 6.54
N GLU A 25 6.48 -18.05 7.52
CA GLU A 25 5.13 -18.57 7.75
C GLU A 25 4.18 -18.18 6.61
N LEU A 26 4.21 -16.92 6.18
CA LEU A 26 3.41 -16.43 5.04
C LEU A 26 3.75 -17.16 3.74
N GLU A 27 5.03 -17.49 3.50
CA GLU A 27 5.45 -18.29 2.35
C GLU A 27 4.96 -19.73 2.43
N ARG A 28 5.07 -20.35 3.61
CA ARG A 28 4.66 -21.73 3.83
C ARG A 28 3.14 -21.89 3.73
N ASP A 29 2.42 -21.03 4.45
CA ASP A 29 0.98 -21.19 4.67
C ASP A 29 0.16 -20.60 3.53
N GLY A 30 0.58 -19.46 2.97
CA GLY A 30 -0.09 -18.80 1.85
C GLY A 30 -1.43 -18.17 2.20
N LEU A 31 -1.99 -17.46 1.23
CA LEU A 31 -3.28 -16.76 1.32
C LEU A 31 -4.39 -17.66 0.76
N PRO A 32 -5.48 -17.95 1.50
CA PRO A 32 -6.55 -18.81 1.01
C PRO A 32 -7.31 -18.14 -0.15
N VAL A 33 -7.50 -18.89 -1.23
CA VAL A 33 -8.15 -18.44 -2.47
C VAL A 33 -9.12 -19.52 -2.95
N ASP A 34 -10.34 -19.10 -3.24
CA ASP A 34 -11.28 -19.90 -4.02
C ASP A 34 -10.84 -19.87 -5.49
N ARG A 35 -10.24 -21.00 -5.93
CA ARG A 35 -9.69 -21.12 -7.29
C ARG A 35 -10.78 -21.00 -8.35
N THR A 36 -11.97 -21.55 -8.11
CA THR A 36 -13.09 -21.48 -9.06
C THR A 36 -13.55 -20.04 -9.23
N ALA A 37 -13.75 -19.31 -8.13
CA ALA A 37 -14.09 -17.90 -8.18
C ALA A 37 -12.97 -17.06 -8.85
N ALA A 38 -11.71 -17.39 -8.61
CA ALA A 38 -10.60 -16.72 -9.29
C ALA A 38 -10.62 -16.94 -10.80
N GLU A 39 -10.87 -18.17 -11.26
CA GLU A 39 -11.00 -18.50 -12.69
C GLU A 39 -12.17 -17.74 -13.35
N GLU A 40 -13.31 -17.66 -12.68
CA GLU A 40 -14.48 -16.89 -13.16
C GLU A 40 -14.15 -15.39 -13.28
N LEU A 41 -13.51 -14.80 -12.29
CA LEU A 41 -13.10 -13.39 -12.31
C LEU A 41 -12.06 -13.12 -13.41
N ILE A 42 -11.12 -14.03 -13.60
CA ILE A 42 -10.15 -13.95 -14.71
C ILE A 42 -10.87 -14.06 -16.05
N ALA A 43 -11.84 -14.98 -16.18
CA ALA A 43 -12.60 -15.15 -17.42
C ALA A 43 -13.41 -13.90 -17.78
N MET A 44 -13.99 -13.21 -16.79
CA MET A 44 -14.72 -11.95 -17.02
C MET A 44 -13.79 -10.85 -17.58
N ALA A 45 -12.57 -10.73 -17.08
CA ALA A 45 -11.63 -9.70 -17.48
C ALA A 45 -10.82 -10.08 -18.75
N ALA A 46 -10.27 -11.29 -18.76
CA ALA A 46 -9.34 -11.76 -19.80
C ALA A 46 -10.01 -12.52 -20.96
N GLY A 47 -11.26 -12.95 -20.78
CA GLY A 47 -11.94 -13.91 -21.63
C GLY A 47 -11.70 -15.37 -21.21
N PRO A 48 -12.27 -16.34 -21.90
CA PRO A 48 -12.12 -17.75 -21.56
C PRO A 48 -10.65 -18.19 -21.65
N ARG A 49 -10.30 -19.28 -20.95
CA ARG A 49 -8.95 -19.86 -21.02
C ARG A 49 -8.63 -20.25 -22.45
N PRO A 50 -7.57 -19.70 -23.05
CA PRO A 50 -7.21 -20.01 -24.44
C PRO A 50 -6.74 -21.45 -24.55
N ARG A 51 -7.10 -22.12 -25.66
CA ARG A 51 -6.71 -23.50 -25.95
C ARG A 51 -5.32 -23.58 -26.60
N ASP A 52 -4.98 -22.55 -27.36
CA ASP A 52 -3.72 -22.40 -28.07
C ASP A 52 -3.38 -20.92 -28.31
N GLU A 53 -2.28 -20.65 -28.98
CA GLU A 53 -1.78 -19.32 -29.25
C GLU A 53 -2.67 -18.51 -30.23
N ALA A 54 -3.31 -19.19 -31.17
CA ALA A 54 -4.24 -18.59 -32.14
C ALA A 54 -5.52 -18.14 -31.42
N ASP A 55 -6.04 -18.97 -30.51
CA ASP A 55 -7.19 -18.67 -29.66
C ASP A 55 -6.87 -17.49 -28.71
N ALA A 56 -5.68 -17.48 -28.10
CA ALA A 56 -5.21 -16.35 -27.27
C ALA A 56 -5.15 -15.04 -28.07
N ALA A 57 -4.66 -15.09 -29.30
CA ALA A 57 -4.61 -13.92 -30.17
C ALA A 57 -6.00 -13.44 -30.58
N ARG A 58 -6.95 -14.34 -30.82
CA ARG A 58 -8.36 -14.01 -31.10
C ARG A 58 -9.00 -13.31 -29.90
N ILE A 59 -8.92 -13.90 -28.71
CA ILE A 59 -9.47 -13.34 -27.48
C ILE A 59 -8.90 -11.93 -27.18
N ARG A 60 -7.60 -11.76 -27.42
CA ARG A 60 -6.95 -10.45 -27.28
C ARG A 60 -7.54 -9.42 -28.25
N ARG A 61 -7.70 -9.76 -29.53
CA ARG A 61 -8.33 -8.85 -30.51
C ARG A 61 -9.76 -8.48 -30.13
N GLU A 62 -10.56 -9.44 -29.66
CA GLU A 62 -11.93 -9.21 -29.21
C GLU A 62 -11.97 -8.21 -28.02
N ARG A 63 -11.04 -8.32 -27.09
CA ARG A 63 -10.91 -7.36 -25.97
C ARG A 63 -10.51 -5.97 -26.47
N ASP A 64 -9.53 -5.88 -27.37
CA ASP A 64 -9.06 -4.63 -27.95
C ASP A 64 -10.15 -3.94 -28.76
N ALA A 65 -10.96 -4.71 -29.49
CA ALA A 65 -12.06 -4.22 -30.32
C ALA A 65 -13.10 -3.42 -29.52
N ARG A 66 -13.28 -3.72 -28.23
CA ARG A 66 -14.20 -2.95 -27.35
C ARG A 66 -13.81 -1.47 -27.25
N VAL A 67 -12.52 -1.16 -27.23
CA VAL A 67 -12.02 0.21 -27.22
C VAL A 67 -12.01 0.80 -28.63
N LEU A 68 -11.49 0.02 -29.61
CA LEU A 68 -11.32 0.48 -30.97
C LEU A 68 -12.65 0.80 -31.69
N ALA A 69 -13.77 0.17 -31.27
CA ALA A 69 -15.11 0.47 -31.75
C ALA A 69 -15.54 1.93 -31.54
N HIS A 70 -14.92 2.63 -30.59
CA HIS A 70 -15.19 4.07 -30.34
C HIS A 70 -14.40 5.02 -31.25
N THR A 71 -13.51 4.50 -32.11
CA THR A 71 -12.64 5.29 -32.98
C THR A 71 -12.55 4.66 -34.38
N PRO A 72 -13.62 4.74 -35.20
CA PRO A 72 -13.63 4.22 -36.55
C PRO A 72 -12.45 4.75 -37.38
N GLY A 73 -11.82 3.86 -38.15
CA GLY A 73 -10.62 4.17 -38.93
C GLY A 73 -9.30 4.06 -38.17
N ARG A 74 -9.34 3.60 -36.91
CA ARG A 74 -8.17 3.37 -36.05
C ARG A 74 -8.11 1.93 -35.51
N GLU A 75 -8.73 0.98 -36.18
CA GLU A 75 -8.85 -0.42 -35.77
C GLU A 75 -7.49 -1.13 -35.65
N GLY A 76 -6.47 -0.63 -36.31
CA GLY A 76 -5.08 -1.16 -36.25
C GLY A 76 -4.23 -0.59 -35.11
N SER A 77 -4.76 0.27 -34.24
CA SER A 77 -3.98 0.86 -33.16
C SER A 77 -3.66 -0.18 -32.07
N ASP A 78 -2.40 -0.22 -31.65
CA ASP A 78 -1.99 -1.03 -30.50
C ASP A 78 -2.24 -0.27 -29.18
N LEU A 79 -3.19 -0.76 -28.40
CA LEU A 79 -3.57 -0.16 -27.09
C LEU A 79 -2.48 -0.31 -26.00
N ARG A 80 -1.44 -1.11 -26.25
CA ARG A 80 -0.27 -1.29 -25.37
C ARG A 80 0.82 -0.27 -25.65
N ASN A 81 0.74 0.40 -26.83
CA ASN A 81 1.66 1.47 -27.20
C ASN A 81 1.12 2.85 -26.77
N PRO A 82 1.75 3.53 -25.78
CA PRO A 82 1.26 4.82 -25.27
C PRO A 82 1.17 5.92 -26.32
N ALA A 83 2.02 5.91 -27.36
CA ALA A 83 1.99 6.89 -28.44
C ALA A 83 0.75 6.67 -29.31
N GLN A 84 0.49 5.42 -29.74
CA GLN A 84 -0.69 5.09 -30.53
C GLN A 84 -2.00 5.35 -29.77
N VAL A 85 -2.01 5.07 -28.45
CA VAL A 85 -3.16 5.42 -27.59
C VAL A 85 -3.37 6.93 -27.53
N LYS A 86 -2.30 7.73 -27.49
CA LYS A 86 -2.42 9.20 -27.52
C LYS A 86 -3.01 9.69 -28.84
N ASP A 87 -2.57 9.11 -29.96
CA ASP A 87 -3.08 9.43 -31.30
C ASP A 87 -4.56 9.00 -31.46
N LEU A 88 -4.93 7.85 -30.90
CA LEU A 88 -6.30 7.35 -30.87
C LEU A 88 -7.21 8.28 -30.07
N LEU A 89 -6.78 8.74 -28.90
CA LEU A 89 -7.52 9.70 -28.08
C LEU A 89 -7.67 11.07 -28.78
N ALA A 90 -6.60 11.55 -29.45
CA ALA A 90 -6.65 12.78 -30.21
C ALA A 90 -7.66 12.70 -31.37
N ALA A 91 -7.72 11.56 -32.08
CA ALA A 91 -8.72 11.30 -33.11
C ALA A 91 -10.17 11.31 -32.56
N ALA A 92 -10.35 10.94 -31.28
CA ALA A 92 -11.63 11.03 -30.58
C ALA A 92 -11.90 12.40 -29.93
N GLY A 93 -11.06 13.41 -30.19
CA GLY A 93 -11.24 14.77 -29.64
C GLY A 93 -10.63 14.99 -28.26
N VAL A 94 -9.85 14.02 -27.72
CA VAL A 94 -9.21 14.10 -26.41
C VAL A 94 -7.73 14.36 -26.56
N THR A 95 -7.29 15.60 -26.42
CA THR A 95 -5.88 15.98 -26.48
C THR A 95 -5.30 16.04 -25.06
N VAL A 96 -4.32 15.15 -24.77
CA VAL A 96 -3.71 15.02 -23.46
C VAL A 96 -2.18 14.97 -23.53
N PRO A 97 -1.45 15.46 -22.52
CA PRO A 97 0.02 15.42 -22.49
C PRO A 97 0.56 13.99 -22.38
N ASN A 98 -0.16 13.12 -21.68
CA ASN A 98 0.13 11.69 -21.53
C ASN A 98 -1.14 10.91 -21.22
N THR A 99 -1.05 9.58 -21.28
CA THR A 99 -2.22 8.68 -21.10
C THR A 99 -2.34 8.11 -19.69
N ARG A 100 -1.74 8.74 -18.67
CA ARG A 100 -1.87 8.29 -17.28
C ARG A 100 -3.30 8.40 -16.77
N LYS A 101 -3.70 7.48 -15.88
CA LYS A 101 -5.07 7.40 -15.35
C LYS A 101 -5.59 8.76 -14.87
N PHE A 102 -4.83 9.45 -14.01
CA PHE A 102 -5.27 10.73 -13.43
C PHE A 102 -5.44 11.86 -14.47
N VAL A 103 -4.77 11.76 -15.62
CA VAL A 103 -4.94 12.70 -16.75
C VAL A 103 -6.20 12.40 -17.53
N LEU A 104 -6.57 11.11 -17.65
CA LEU A 104 -7.73 10.66 -18.41
C LEU A 104 -9.03 10.70 -17.59
N GLU A 105 -8.96 10.50 -16.27
CA GLU A 105 -10.14 10.42 -15.41
C GLU A 105 -11.15 11.57 -15.57
N PRO A 106 -10.74 12.86 -15.75
CA PRO A 106 -11.68 13.97 -16.00
C PRO A 106 -12.51 13.83 -17.29
N PHE A 107 -12.02 13.05 -18.26
CA PHE A 107 -12.70 12.86 -19.55
C PHE A 107 -13.59 11.60 -19.57
N ARG A 108 -13.58 10.81 -18.52
CA ARG A 108 -14.21 9.50 -18.44
C ARG A 108 -15.71 9.54 -18.74
N THR A 109 -16.42 10.52 -18.18
CA THR A 109 -17.88 10.66 -18.33
C THR A 109 -18.29 11.33 -19.64
N THR A 110 -17.39 12.05 -20.31
CA THR A 110 -17.68 12.84 -21.51
C THR A 110 -17.22 12.16 -22.81
N HIS A 111 -16.29 11.19 -22.72
CA HIS A 111 -15.73 10.51 -23.89
C HIS A 111 -15.76 8.99 -23.69
N PRO A 112 -16.68 8.27 -24.35
CA PRO A 112 -16.81 6.82 -24.20
C PRO A 112 -15.53 6.02 -24.45
N VAL A 113 -14.68 6.46 -25.38
CA VAL A 113 -13.38 5.85 -25.63
C VAL A 113 -12.46 5.89 -24.41
N VAL A 114 -12.55 6.95 -23.58
CA VAL A 114 -11.73 7.08 -22.37
C VAL A 114 -12.19 6.09 -21.31
N ASP A 115 -13.51 5.96 -21.11
CA ASP A 115 -14.05 4.97 -20.18
C ASP A 115 -13.68 3.54 -20.63
N ALA A 116 -13.93 3.21 -21.88
CA ALA A 116 -13.57 1.91 -22.47
C ALA A 116 -12.06 1.60 -22.31
N LEU A 117 -11.20 2.59 -22.55
CA LEU A 117 -9.74 2.43 -22.40
C LEU A 117 -9.33 2.21 -20.93
N LEU A 118 -9.93 2.91 -19.99
CA LEU A 118 -9.63 2.75 -18.57
C LEU A 118 -10.08 1.39 -18.04
N GLU A 119 -11.23 0.89 -18.46
CA GLU A 119 -11.69 -0.48 -18.13
C GLU A 119 -10.81 -1.52 -18.82
N TRP A 120 -10.52 -1.35 -20.12
CA TRP A 120 -9.60 -2.24 -20.85
C TRP A 120 -8.24 -2.39 -20.15
N ARG A 121 -7.69 -1.30 -19.58
CA ARG A 121 -6.41 -1.36 -18.84
C ARG A 121 -6.48 -2.22 -17.58
N LYS A 122 -7.63 -2.23 -16.90
CA LYS A 122 -7.83 -3.12 -15.74
C LYS A 122 -7.85 -4.59 -16.22
N ASP A 123 -8.61 -4.85 -17.27
CA ASP A 123 -8.73 -6.18 -17.86
C ASP A 123 -7.40 -6.69 -18.43
N GLU A 124 -6.67 -5.81 -19.12
CA GLU A 124 -5.34 -6.13 -19.67
C GLU A 124 -4.32 -6.46 -18.57
N ARG A 125 -4.35 -5.70 -17.45
CA ARG A 125 -3.51 -6.01 -16.30
C ARG A 125 -3.83 -7.38 -15.70
N ILE A 126 -5.11 -7.74 -15.59
CA ILE A 126 -5.50 -9.06 -15.12
C ILE A 126 -5.01 -10.11 -16.11
N SER A 127 -5.32 -9.95 -17.41
CA SER A 127 -4.93 -10.90 -18.45
C SER A 127 -3.43 -11.18 -18.52
N THR A 128 -2.61 -10.14 -18.39
CA THR A 128 -1.15 -10.24 -18.57
C THR A 128 -0.38 -10.61 -17.32
N THR A 129 -0.84 -10.17 -16.15
CA THR A 129 -0.10 -10.31 -14.88
C THR A 129 -0.73 -11.32 -13.94
N TYR A 130 -2.07 -11.41 -13.93
CA TYR A 130 -2.85 -12.21 -12.99
C TYR A 130 -3.79 -13.20 -13.70
N GLY A 131 -3.46 -13.56 -14.95
CA GLY A 131 -4.27 -14.49 -15.75
C GLY A 131 -4.11 -15.94 -15.32
N TYR A 132 -4.64 -16.84 -16.15
CA TYR A 132 -4.66 -18.29 -15.89
C TYR A 132 -3.30 -18.89 -15.59
N ARG A 133 -2.24 -18.44 -16.30
CA ARG A 133 -0.89 -18.91 -16.05
C ARG A 133 -0.42 -18.55 -14.64
N TRP A 134 -0.64 -17.31 -14.21
CA TRP A 134 -0.31 -16.87 -12.86
C TRP A 134 -1.08 -17.67 -11.80
N LEU A 135 -2.38 -17.92 -12.04
CA LEU A 135 -3.19 -18.73 -11.14
C LEU A 135 -2.65 -20.16 -11.01
N ASP A 136 -2.25 -20.78 -12.14
CA ASP A 136 -1.70 -22.14 -12.16
C ASP A 136 -0.33 -22.24 -11.48
N GLU A 137 0.50 -21.18 -11.61
CA GLU A 137 1.85 -21.15 -11.05
C GLU A 137 1.86 -20.85 -9.55
N HIS A 138 0.89 -20.06 -9.03
CA HIS A 138 0.97 -19.53 -7.68
C HIS A 138 -0.12 -19.99 -6.72
N VAL A 139 -1.24 -20.55 -7.21
CA VAL A 139 -2.29 -21.13 -6.36
C VAL A 139 -2.15 -22.64 -6.37
N GLY A 140 -1.76 -23.21 -5.22
CA GLY A 140 -1.60 -24.64 -5.05
C GLY A 140 -2.91 -25.41 -5.12
N LEU A 141 -2.81 -26.75 -5.17
CA LEU A 141 -3.98 -27.65 -5.12
C LEU A 141 -4.77 -27.54 -3.81
N ASP A 142 -4.14 -27.04 -2.78
CA ASP A 142 -4.71 -26.75 -1.46
C ASP A 142 -5.49 -25.42 -1.42
N GLY A 143 -5.62 -24.73 -2.57
CA GLY A 143 -6.32 -23.44 -2.62
C GLY A 143 -5.55 -22.29 -1.96
N ARG A 144 -4.22 -22.41 -1.80
CA ARG A 144 -3.40 -21.36 -1.19
C ARG A 144 -2.52 -20.65 -2.22
N LEU A 145 -2.64 -19.33 -2.28
CA LEU A 145 -1.78 -18.46 -3.08
C LEU A 145 -0.49 -18.19 -2.34
N ARG A 146 0.63 -18.55 -2.94
CA ARG A 146 1.97 -18.41 -2.37
C ARG A 146 2.87 -17.52 -3.22
N GLY A 147 3.77 -16.82 -2.54
CA GLY A 147 4.83 -16.01 -3.14
C GLY A 147 5.93 -15.76 -2.13
N GLY A 148 7.11 -15.36 -2.60
CA GLY A 148 8.22 -14.99 -1.74
C GLY A 148 7.92 -13.75 -0.91
N TRP A 149 8.42 -13.70 0.32
CA TRP A 149 8.31 -12.57 1.22
C TRP A 149 9.67 -12.06 1.65
N THR A 150 9.80 -10.76 1.78
CA THR A 150 11.02 -10.10 2.27
C THR A 150 10.67 -9.26 3.49
N ALA A 151 11.32 -9.54 4.61
CA ALA A 151 11.06 -8.85 5.87
C ALA A 151 11.54 -7.39 5.88
N CYS A 152 12.57 -7.08 5.09
CA CYS A 152 13.20 -5.76 5.06
C CYS A 152 13.59 -5.40 3.64
N ASP A 153 12.66 -4.84 2.88
CA ASP A 153 12.88 -4.46 1.48
C ASP A 153 13.08 -2.96 1.32
N GLY A 154 13.94 -2.64 0.36
CA GLY A 154 14.26 -1.27 0.01
C GLY A 154 14.84 -0.46 1.16
N ALA A 155 14.98 0.84 0.97
CA ALA A 155 15.54 1.73 1.99
C ALA A 155 14.59 1.96 3.17
N ALA A 156 13.28 1.86 2.94
CA ALA A 156 12.28 1.96 3.99
C ALA A 156 12.20 0.70 4.87
N GLY A 157 12.73 -0.46 4.41
CA GLY A 157 12.71 -1.71 5.17
C GLY A 157 11.29 -2.22 5.43
N ARG A 158 10.39 -2.07 4.49
CA ARG A 158 9.03 -2.63 4.59
C ARG A 158 9.05 -4.14 4.39
N MET A 159 8.05 -4.82 4.93
CA MET A 159 7.73 -6.17 4.48
C MET A 159 7.11 -6.07 3.09
N THR A 160 7.59 -6.89 2.17
CA THR A 160 7.06 -6.94 0.79
C THR A 160 6.87 -8.36 0.32
N ALA A 161 5.85 -8.56 -0.51
CA ALA A 161 5.58 -9.83 -1.16
C ALA A 161 5.89 -9.76 -2.64
N GLN A 162 6.35 -10.87 -3.19
CA GLN A 162 6.60 -11.08 -4.62
C GLN A 162 5.39 -11.73 -5.30
N ASN A 163 5.52 -11.99 -6.59
CA ASN A 163 4.56 -12.77 -7.39
C ASN A 163 3.12 -12.20 -7.39
N GLY A 164 2.99 -10.88 -7.27
CA GLY A 164 1.70 -10.22 -7.39
C GLY A 164 0.87 -10.14 -6.10
N LEU A 165 1.25 -10.83 -5.01
CA LEU A 165 0.53 -10.77 -3.73
C LEU A 165 0.35 -9.33 -3.22
N HIS A 166 1.42 -8.53 -3.28
CA HIS A 166 1.42 -7.14 -2.79
C HIS A 166 0.51 -6.20 -3.59
N ASN A 167 0.21 -6.55 -4.84
CA ASN A 167 -0.53 -5.72 -5.78
C ASN A 167 -1.73 -6.44 -6.39
N LEU A 168 -2.32 -7.42 -5.67
CA LEU A 168 -3.48 -8.15 -6.17
C LEU A 168 -4.60 -7.16 -6.52
N PRO A 169 -5.06 -7.15 -7.78
CA PRO A 169 -6.05 -6.19 -8.24
C PRO A 169 -7.37 -6.32 -7.48
N ALA A 170 -8.02 -5.20 -7.18
CA ALA A 170 -9.30 -5.19 -6.50
C ALA A 170 -10.36 -6.13 -7.13
N PRO A 171 -10.48 -6.25 -8.48
CA PRO A 171 -11.42 -7.20 -9.08
C PRO A 171 -11.15 -8.69 -8.78
N LEU A 172 -9.94 -9.07 -8.37
CA LEU A 172 -9.61 -10.46 -8.00
C LEU A 172 -9.72 -10.73 -6.50
N ARG A 173 -9.82 -9.70 -5.66
CA ARG A 173 -9.94 -9.86 -4.19
C ARG A 173 -11.18 -10.64 -3.74
N PRO A 174 -12.32 -10.65 -4.46
CA PRO A 174 -13.47 -11.50 -4.09
C PRO A 174 -13.18 -13.00 -4.08
N ALA A 175 -12.13 -13.45 -4.79
CA ALA A 175 -11.66 -14.83 -4.74
C ALA A 175 -10.84 -15.16 -3.49
N VAL A 176 -10.38 -14.16 -2.72
CA VAL A 176 -9.70 -14.39 -1.44
C VAL A 176 -10.76 -14.61 -0.37
N VAL A 177 -10.94 -15.86 0.02
CA VAL A 177 -12.03 -16.33 0.90
C VAL A 177 -11.44 -17.15 2.04
N ALA A 178 -11.87 -16.88 3.26
CA ALA A 178 -11.48 -17.68 4.42
C ALA A 178 -11.95 -19.14 4.28
N GLU A 179 -11.18 -20.08 4.78
CA GLU A 179 -11.50 -21.50 4.75
C GLU A 179 -12.83 -21.81 5.50
N PRO A 180 -13.48 -22.94 5.22
CA PRO A 180 -14.67 -23.35 5.96
C PRO A 180 -14.43 -23.34 7.47
N GLY A 181 -15.39 -22.77 8.22
CA GLY A 181 -15.28 -22.62 9.68
C GLY A 181 -14.37 -21.46 10.15
N HIS A 182 -13.83 -20.68 9.21
CA HIS A 182 -12.99 -19.53 9.51
C HIS A 182 -13.55 -18.25 8.88
N VAL A 183 -13.07 -17.12 9.39
CA VAL A 183 -13.30 -15.79 8.85
C VAL A 183 -11.97 -15.03 8.78
N PHE A 184 -11.95 -13.94 8.02
CA PHE A 184 -10.86 -12.97 8.08
C PHE A 184 -11.13 -11.92 9.14
N VAL A 185 -10.11 -11.66 9.95
CA VAL A 185 -9.99 -10.45 10.75
C VAL A 185 -8.99 -9.56 10.04
N ARG A 186 -9.49 -8.48 9.45
CA ARG A 186 -8.68 -7.46 8.78
C ARG A 186 -8.43 -6.31 9.73
N ALA A 187 -7.23 -5.80 9.80
CA ALA A 187 -6.89 -4.60 10.53
C ALA A 187 -5.96 -3.71 9.69
N ASP A 188 -6.36 -2.46 9.48
CA ASP A 188 -5.66 -1.45 8.67
C ASP A 188 -5.25 -0.28 9.56
N LEU A 189 -3.95 0.04 9.63
CA LEU A 189 -3.46 1.13 10.47
C LEU A 189 -3.85 2.49 9.88
N GLY A 190 -4.74 3.17 10.54
CA GLY A 190 -5.22 4.49 10.14
C GLY A 190 -4.13 5.55 10.18
N GLN A 191 -3.73 6.06 9.00
CA GLN A 191 -2.81 7.20 8.89
C GLN A 191 -1.49 6.98 9.64
N ILE A 192 -0.88 5.79 9.51
CA ILE A 192 0.31 5.41 10.28
C ILE A 192 1.47 6.40 10.10
N GLU A 193 1.78 6.80 8.86
CA GLU A 193 2.92 7.67 8.59
C GLU A 193 2.81 9.05 9.26
N PRO A 194 1.68 9.79 9.18
CA PRO A 194 1.51 11.03 9.94
C PRO A 194 1.58 10.83 11.46
N ARG A 195 1.03 9.74 12.00
CA ARG A 195 1.11 9.45 13.44
C ARG A 195 2.53 9.14 13.86
N VAL A 196 3.27 8.42 13.05
CA VAL A 196 4.71 8.20 13.24
C VAL A 196 5.49 9.51 13.16
N LEU A 197 5.16 10.41 12.23
CA LEU A 197 5.78 11.74 12.18
C LEU A 197 5.59 12.50 13.50
N ALA A 198 4.40 12.43 14.11
CA ALA A 198 4.16 13.07 15.39
C ALA A 198 5.07 12.51 16.50
N VAL A 199 5.29 11.17 16.54
CA VAL A 199 6.21 10.54 17.50
C VAL A 199 7.66 10.95 17.25
N VAL A 200 8.11 10.81 16.00
CA VAL A 200 9.54 10.99 15.65
C VAL A 200 9.98 12.44 15.79
N SER A 201 9.08 13.37 15.47
CA SER A 201 9.36 14.81 15.64
C SER A 201 9.23 15.31 17.07
N GLY A 202 8.40 14.68 17.89
CA GLY A 202 8.02 15.18 19.20
C GLY A 202 7.16 16.45 19.15
N ASP A 203 6.52 16.75 18.02
CA ASP A 203 5.64 17.91 17.86
C ASP A 203 4.35 17.72 18.66
N ARG A 204 4.25 18.43 19.79
CA ARG A 204 3.10 18.32 20.70
C ARG A 204 1.78 18.71 20.04
N SER A 205 1.81 19.73 19.18
CA SER A 205 0.62 20.19 18.46
C SER A 205 0.14 19.15 17.44
N PHE A 206 1.09 18.48 16.79
CA PHE A 206 0.76 17.41 15.85
C PHE A 206 0.34 16.14 16.58
N ALA A 207 0.96 15.83 17.73
CA ALA A 207 0.55 14.73 18.60
C ALA A 207 -0.90 14.90 19.09
N GLU A 208 -1.32 16.13 19.45
CA GLU A 208 -2.71 16.40 19.85
C GLU A 208 -3.71 16.09 18.73
N ALA A 209 -3.37 16.38 17.46
CA ALA A 209 -4.21 16.01 16.32
C ALA A 209 -4.39 14.48 16.18
N THR A 210 -3.43 13.69 16.66
CA THR A 210 -3.52 12.21 16.60
C THR A 210 -4.52 11.59 17.56
N ARG A 211 -5.06 12.35 18.52
CA ARG A 211 -6.08 11.86 19.46
C ARG A 211 -7.39 11.51 18.77
N ALA A 212 -7.70 12.20 17.66
CA ALA A 212 -8.82 11.85 16.81
C ALA A 212 -8.57 10.57 16.01
N ASP A 213 -9.62 9.83 15.72
CA ASP A 213 -9.55 8.66 14.84
C ASP A 213 -9.10 9.08 13.43
N ASP A 214 -9.66 10.17 12.93
CA ASP A 214 -9.19 10.82 11.71
C ASP A 214 -8.33 12.04 12.03
N LEU A 215 -7.02 11.87 12.00
CA LEU A 215 -6.02 12.93 12.22
C LEU A 215 -6.19 14.12 11.27
N TYR A 216 -6.69 13.91 10.05
CA TYR A 216 -6.82 15.00 9.08
C TYR A 216 -7.93 15.99 9.43
N ALA A 217 -8.93 15.60 10.21
CA ALA A 217 -10.02 16.48 10.63
C ALA A 217 -9.54 17.62 11.54
N PRO A 218 -8.85 17.38 12.68
CA PRO A 218 -8.29 18.46 13.49
C PRO A 218 -7.21 19.28 12.79
N VAL A 219 -6.41 18.65 11.89
CA VAL A 219 -5.46 19.41 11.06
C VAL A 219 -6.21 20.37 10.13
N ALA A 220 -7.27 19.92 9.47
CA ALA A 220 -8.10 20.76 8.61
C ALA A 220 -8.72 21.93 9.38
N ALA A 221 -9.29 21.65 10.54
CA ALA A 221 -9.87 22.67 11.42
C ALA A 221 -8.83 23.73 11.85
N LYS A 222 -7.63 23.30 12.23
CA LYS A 222 -6.55 24.21 12.64
C LYS A 222 -6.05 25.09 11.50
N LEU A 223 -6.05 24.58 10.26
CA LEU A 223 -5.61 25.31 9.07
C LEU A 223 -6.76 26.09 8.39
N GLY A 224 -8.02 25.93 8.80
CA GLY A 224 -9.17 26.56 8.16
C GLY A 224 -9.41 26.06 6.71
N ILE A 225 -9.12 24.78 6.42
CA ILE A 225 -9.23 24.19 5.09
C ILE A 225 -10.08 22.91 5.12
N GLU A 226 -10.48 22.43 3.95
CA GLU A 226 -11.21 21.15 3.85
C GLU A 226 -10.32 19.96 4.22
N ARG A 227 -10.94 18.92 4.83
CA ARG A 227 -10.27 17.67 5.20
C ARG A 227 -9.50 17.01 4.05
N LYS A 228 -10.09 17.01 2.83
CA LYS A 228 -9.41 16.45 1.64
C LYS A 228 -8.12 17.20 1.30
N VAL A 229 -8.15 18.53 1.44
CA VAL A 229 -6.98 19.38 1.21
C VAL A 229 -5.93 19.16 2.29
N ALA A 230 -6.34 19.06 3.58
CA ALA A 230 -5.43 18.75 4.67
C ALA A 230 -4.72 17.40 4.48
N LYS A 231 -5.45 16.35 4.07
CA LYS A 231 -4.87 15.06 3.73
C LYS A 231 -3.80 15.18 2.64
N VAL A 232 -4.12 15.87 1.53
CA VAL A 232 -3.17 16.07 0.42
C VAL A 232 -1.96 16.87 0.88
N ALA A 233 -2.15 17.91 1.71
CA ALA A 233 -1.07 18.76 2.20
C ALA A 233 -0.11 18.00 3.14
N VAL A 234 -0.63 17.22 4.09
CA VAL A 234 0.20 16.39 5.00
C VAL A 234 1.00 15.35 4.22
N LEU A 235 0.36 14.65 3.28
CA LEU A 235 1.05 13.68 2.44
C LEU A 235 2.09 14.36 1.53
N ALA A 236 1.75 15.49 0.89
CA ALA A 236 2.67 16.26 0.07
C ALA A 236 3.89 16.73 0.87
N ALA A 237 3.69 17.15 2.14
CA ALA A 237 4.77 17.51 3.04
C ALA A 237 5.73 16.35 3.25
N MET A 238 5.24 15.16 3.56
CA MET A 238 6.07 13.97 3.78
C MET A 238 6.80 13.51 2.51
N TYR A 239 6.15 13.62 1.34
CA TYR A 239 6.74 13.22 0.06
C TYR A 239 7.57 14.31 -0.63
N GLY A 240 7.66 15.53 -0.04
CA GLY A 240 8.43 16.64 -0.58
C GLY A 240 7.86 17.25 -1.86
N GLN A 241 6.55 17.17 -2.06
CA GLN A 241 5.86 17.83 -3.17
C GLN A 241 5.54 19.27 -2.80
N ARG A 242 6.04 20.23 -3.59
CA ARG A 242 5.90 21.68 -3.32
C ARG A 242 5.05 22.44 -4.34
N SER A 243 4.45 21.77 -5.32
CA SER A 243 3.70 22.41 -6.41
C SER A 243 2.19 22.17 -6.33
N GLY A 244 1.39 23.07 -6.94
CA GLY A 244 -0.06 22.95 -7.04
C GLY A 244 -0.82 23.46 -5.81
N ALA A 245 -2.06 23.03 -5.63
CA ALA A 245 -2.93 23.42 -4.50
C ALA A 245 -2.31 23.07 -3.13
N ALA A 246 -1.46 22.03 -3.08
CA ALA A 246 -0.72 21.65 -1.89
C ALA A 246 0.30 22.71 -1.44
N GLY A 247 0.84 23.52 -2.35
CA GLY A 247 1.91 24.47 -2.04
C GLY A 247 1.51 25.58 -1.03
N ARG A 248 0.26 26.07 -1.11
CA ARG A 248 -0.25 27.06 -0.15
C ARG A 248 -0.50 26.44 1.22
N ALA A 249 -1.16 25.27 1.24
CA ALA A 249 -1.43 24.54 2.47
C ALA A 249 -0.16 24.03 3.15
N LEU A 250 0.95 23.90 2.44
CA LEU A 250 2.25 23.52 3.00
C LEU A 250 2.81 24.63 3.92
N GLY A 251 2.75 25.90 3.50
CA GLY A 251 3.16 27.02 4.35
C GLY A 251 2.32 27.18 5.61
N ASP A 252 1.04 26.82 5.53
CA ASP A 252 0.18 26.79 6.72
C ASP A 252 0.52 25.63 7.66
N LEU A 253 0.88 24.46 7.12
CA LEU A 253 1.38 23.33 7.89
C LEU A 253 2.70 23.65 8.60
N GLU A 254 3.64 24.31 7.91
CA GLU A 254 4.93 24.73 8.49
C GLU A 254 4.73 25.67 9.70
N ARG A 255 3.76 26.57 9.62
CA ARG A 255 3.42 27.47 10.75
C ARG A 255 2.68 26.76 11.87
N ALA A 256 1.78 25.82 11.54
CA ALA A 256 0.96 25.11 12.51
C ALA A 256 1.72 24.01 13.27
N TYR A 257 2.71 23.38 12.60
CA TYR A 257 3.45 22.22 13.06
C TYR A 257 4.95 22.36 12.76
N PRO A 258 5.62 23.39 13.31
CA PRO A 258 6.99 23.73 12.91
C PRO A 258 8.01 22.65 13.26
N VAL A 259 7.80 21.90 14.35
CA VAL A 259 8.73 20.85 14.78
C VAL A 259 8.66 19.64 13.85
N ALA A 260 7.44 19.22 13.47
CA ALA A 260 7.24 18.12 12.54
C ALA A 260 7.77 18.45 11.14
N MET A 261 7.52 19.67 10.66
CA MET A 261 8.01 20.11 9.34
C MET A 261 9.52 20.28 9.36
N GLY A 262 10.10 20.83 10.44
CA GLY A 262 11.55 20.99 10.62
C GLY A 262 12.30 19.66 10.57
N LEU A 263 11.77 18.59 11.18
CA LEU A 263 12.32 17.24 11.07
C LEU A 263 12.40 16.77 9.60
N LEU A 264 11.33 17.00 8.85
CA LEU A 264 11.27 16.61 7.45
C LEU A 264 12.26 17.42 6.59
N ASP A 265 12.45 18.71 6.88
CA ASP A 265 13.42 19.56 6.19
C ASP A 265 14.86 19.18 6.53
N GLU A 266 15.13 18.82 7.78
CA GLU A 266 16.45 18.31 8.19
C GLU A 266 16.77 16.96 7.52
N ALA A 267 15.80 16.05 7.42
CA ALA A 267 15.96 14.81 6.69
C ALA A 267 16.24 15.06 5.20
N TYR A 268 15.53 16.03 4.58
CA TYR A 268 15.79 16.46 3.20
C TYR A 268 17.21 16.99 3.03
N ALA A 269 17.63 17.91 3.89
CA ALA A 269 18.98 18.49 3.85
C ALA A 269 20.06 17.42 4.07
N SER A 270 19.80 16.44 4.94
CA SER A 270 20.70 15.30 5.16
C SER A 270 20.84 14.44 3.91
N GLY A 271 19.73 14.21 3.18
CA GLY A 271 19.74 13.50 1.90
C GLY A 271 20.54 14.22 0.81
N VAL A 272 20.35 15.53 0.69
CA VAL A 272 21.11 16.36 -0.26
C VAL A 272 22.61 16.29 0.06
N ALA A 273 22.98 16.48 1.32
CA ALA A 273 24.36 16.48 1.79
C ALA A 273 24.98 15.08 2.01
N ARG A 274 24.25 13.99 1.73
CA ARG A 274 24.66 12.58 1.96
C ARG A 274 25.09 12.30 3.41
N ARG A 275 24.51 13.03 4.37
CA ARG A 275 24.79 12.78 5.79
C ARG A 275 24.11 11.51 6.26
N PRO A 276 24.71 10.76 7.19
CA PRO A 276 24.08 9.56 7.75
C PRO A 276 22.69 9.85 8.31
N LEU A 277 21.71 9.06 7.92
CA LEU A 277 20.33 9.15 8.38
C LEU A 277 19.86 7.80 8.93
N ARG A 278 19.06 7.82 10.00
CA ARG A 278 18.52 6.65 10.65
C ARG A 278 17.01 6.80 10.85
N THR A 279 16.33 5.67 10.91
CA THR A 279 14.95 5.57 11.37
C THR A 279 14.88 5.79 12.89
N PHE A 280 13.67 5.90 13.43
CA PHE A 280 13.44 6.08 14.87
C PHE A 280 13.99 4.91 15.72
N GLY A 281 13.90 3.68 15.20
CA GLY A 281 14.50 2.49 15.82
C GLY A 281 16.00 2.34 15.57
N GLY A 282 16.64 3.27 14.86
CA GLY A 282 18.10 3.32 14.68
C GLY A 282 18.62 2.61 13.42
N ARG A 283 17.77 2.04 12.57
CA ARG A 283 18.19 1.43 11.30
C ARG A 283 18.77 2.49 10.37
N ARG A 284 19.94 2.21 9.81
CA ARG A 284 20.59 3.11 8.84
C ARG A 284 19.82 3.14 7.53
N ILE A 285 19.51 4.32 7.03
CA ILE A 285 18.93 4.54 5.71
C ILE A 285 20.08 4.66 4.71
N ASN A 286 20.08 3.76 3.72
CA ASN A 286 21.08 3.79 2.66
C ASN A 286 20.68 4.85 1.62
N LEU A 287 21.33 6.01 1.66
CA LEU A 287 21.08 7.11 0.73
C LEU A 287 21.72 6.89 -0.65
N ASP A 288 22.67 5.97 -0.76
CA ASP A 288 23.35 5.64 -2.03
C ASP A 288 22.51 4.69 -2.89
N SER A 289 21.61 3.92 -2.27
CA SER A 289 20.65 3.04 -2.98
C SER A 289 19.48 3.82 -3.60
N ALA A 290 19.34 5.11 -3.24
CA ALA A 290 18.34 5.97 -3.85
C ALA A 290 18.72 6.23 -5.31
N TRP A 291 18.08 5.54 -6.20
CA TRP A 291 18.11 5.67 -7.65
C TRP A 291 19.48 6.07 -8.25
N PRO A 292 20.18 5.17 -8.94
CA PRO A 292 21.37 5.55 -9.68
C PRO A 292 21.01 6.70 -10.64
N GLY A 293 21.67 7.87 -10.49
CA GLY A 293 21.42 9.06 -11.30
C GLY A 293 20.39 10.06 -10.75
N SER A 294 19.85 9.88 -9.52
CA SER A 294 19.01 10.90 -8.90
C SER A 294 19.80 12.18 -8.64
N ASP A 295 19.20 13.32 -8.99
CA ASP A 295 19.70 14.63 -8.63
C ASP A 295 19.70 14.84 -7.09
N GLU A 296 20.31 15.92 -6.63
CA GLU A 296 20.34 16.27 -5.19
C GLU A 296 18.95 16.41 -4.60
N GLY A 297 18.02 17.00 -5.34
CA GLY A 297 16.62 17.14 -4.94
C GLY A 297 15.90 15.80 -4.82
N GLY A 298 16.19 14.86 -5.71
CA GLY A 298 15.68 13.48 -5.63
C GLY A 298 16.13 12.77 -4.38
N ARG A 299 17.43 12.86 -4.04
CA ARG A 299 17.97 12.30 -2.79
C ARG A 299 17.36 12.92 -1.55
N GLY A 300 17.19 14.25 -1.55
CA GLY A 300 16.53 14.96 -0.44
C GLY A 300 15.10 14.48 -0.23
N ARG A 301 14.29 14.38 -1.30
CA ARG A 301 12.90 13.85 -1.23
C ARG A 301 12.87 12.42 -0.74
N PHE A 302 13.79 11.58 -1.23
CA PHE A 302 13.93 10.22 -0.77
C PHE A 302 14.22 10.13 0.72
N ALA A 303 15.22 10.88 1.23
CA ALA A 303 15.61 10.89 2.64
C ALA A 303 14.45 11.34 3.55
N ARG A 304 13.75 12.41 3.16
CA ARG A 304 12.58 12.95 3.84
C ARG A 304 11.48 11.89 4.02
N ASN A 305 11.20 11.14 2.97
CA ASN A 305 10.20 10.08 3.00
C ASN A 305 10.69 8.83 3.75
N ALA A 306 11.92 8.39 3.48
CA ALA A 306 12.47 7.14 4.01
C ALA A 306 12.59 7.14 5.55
N VAL A 307 12.81 8.30 6.19
CA VAL A 307 12.87 8.38 7.65
C VAL A 307 11.52 8.05 8.29
N ILE A 308 10.43 8.51 7.72
CA ILE A 308 9.09 8.26 8.24
C ILE A 308 8.58 6.89 7.82
N GLN A 309 8.70 6.52 6.55
CA GLN A 309 8.30 5.20 6.08
C GLN A 309 9.05 4.07 6.79
N GLY A 310 10.35 4.24 7.02
CA GLY A 310 11.14 3.26 7.72
C GLY A 310 10.75 3.11 9.19
N SER A 311 10.46 4.22 9.86
CA SER A 311 9.99 4.22 11.25
C SER A 311 8.57 3.61 11.35
N ALA A 312 7.71 3.86 10.35
CA ALA A 312 6.39 3.23 10.27
C ALA A 312 6.49 1.71 10.04
N ALA A 313 7.42 1.27 9.20
CA ALA A 313 7.68 -0.15 8.99
C ALA A 313 8.18 -0.86 10.25
N GLU A 314 8.98 -0.20 11.09
CA GLU A 314 9.42 -0.72 12.38
C GLU A 314 8.24 -0.94 13.34
N LEU A 315 7.35 0.04 13.47
CA LEU A 315 6.13 -0.09 14.29
C LEU A 315 5.23 -1.19 13.76
N PHE A 316 4.99 -1.23 12.44
CA PHE A 316 4.16 -2.27 11.81
C PHE A 316 4.68 -3.67 12.13
N LYS A 317 5.98 -3.91 12.01
CA LYS A 317 6.59 -5.22 12.32
C LYS A 317 6.50 -5.57 13.79
N ALA A 318 6.71 -4.61 14.70
CA ALA A 318 6.52 -4.82 16.12
C ALA A 318 5.08 -5.23 16.42
N TRP A 319 4.10 -4.56 15.81
CA TRP A 319 2.69 -4.91 15.93
C TRP A 319 2.38 -6.29 15.34
N ALA A 320 2.80 -6.57 14.11
CA ALA A 320 2.57 -7.86 13.47
C ALA A 320 3.15 -9.04 14.29
N ALA A 321 4.37 -8.87 14.81
CA ALA A 321 5.01 -9.87 15.68
C ALA A 321 4.23 -10.09 16.99
N THR A 322 3.72 -9.00 17.61
CA THR A 322 2.92 -9.06 18.83
C THR A 322 1.57 -9.73 18.57
N VAL A 323 0.90 -9.36 17.48
CA VAL A 323 -0.36 -9.98 17.04
C VAL A 323 -0.16 -11.47 16.79
N ARG A 324 0.86 -11.86 16.00
CA ARG A 324 1.20 -13.26 15.76
C ARG A 324 1.30 -14.06 17.05
N HIS A 325 2.03 -13.55 18.03
CA HIS A 325 2.22 -14.22 19.32
C HIS A 325 0.92 -14.33 20.11
N ALA A 326 0.15 -13.23 20.19
CA ALA A 326 -1.05 -13.15 21.00
C ALA A 326 -2.22 -13.96 20.43
N THR A 327 -2.32 -14.11 19.11
CA THR A 327 -3.48 -14.74 18.45
C THR A 327 -3.25 -16.21 18.08
N ALA A 328 -2.01 -16.69 18.06
CA ALA A 328 -1.70 -18.10 17.79
C ALA A 328 -2.41 -19.08 18.75
N PRO A 329 -2.50 -18.83 20.09
CA PRO A 329 -3.27 -19.70 20.99
C PRO A 329 -4.78 -19.70 20.74
N MET A 330 -5.28 -18.72 19.97
CA MET A 330 -6.68 -18.62 19.57
C MET A 330 -6.96 -19.40 18.26
N GLY A 331 -5.96 -20.05 17.69
CA GLY A 331 -6.04 -20.70 16.38
C GLY A 331 -6.04 -19.75 15.20
N ALA A 332 -5.73 -18.47 15.42
CA ALA A 332 -5.65 -17.50 14.35
C ALA A 332 -4.25 -17.41 13.75
N GLN A 333 -4.18 -17.11 12.46
CA GLN A 333 -2.96 -17.07 11.69
C GLN A 333 -2.94 -15.81 10.79
N ILE A 334 -1.83 -15.09 10.76
CA ILE A 334 -1.64 -14.00 9.80
C ILE A 334 -1.40 -14.63 8.42
N VAL A 335 -2.24 -14.30 7.45
CA VAL A 335 -2.17 -14.82 6.06
C VAL A 335 -1.74 -13.77 5.05
N LEU A 336 -1.75 -12.48 5.43
CA LEU A 336 -1.29 -11.39 4.58
C LEU A 336 -0.81 -10.20 5.42
N CYS A 337 0.28 -9.58 4.97
CA CYS A 337 0.82 -8.31 5.47
C CYS A 337 0.97 -7.35 4.30
N LEU A 338 0.15 -6.31 4.21
CA LEU A 338 0.23 -5.32 3.14
C LEU A 338 0.43 -3.92 3.70
N HIS A 339 1.59 -3.31 3.43
CA HIS A 339 1.89 -1.94 3.83
C HIS A 339 1.63 -1.64 5.32
N ASP A 340 0.38 -1.37 5.66
CA ASP A 340 -0.18 -1.02 6.97
C ASP A 340 -1.38 -1.91 7.36
N GLU A 341 -1.67 -2.96 6.57
CA GLU A 341 -2.79 -3.87 6.76
C GLU A 341 -2.31 -5.27 7.18
N LEU A 342 -2.93 -5.85 8.20
CA LEU A 342 -2.85 -7.26 8.55
C LEU A 342 -4.17 -7.95 8.19
N LEU A 343 -4.07 -9.14 7.60
CA LEU A 343 -5.19 -10.04 7.39
C LEU A 343 -4.90 -11.34 8.14
N LEU A 344 -5.74 -11.67 9.10
CA LEU A 344 -5.68 -12.91 9.85
C LEU A 344 -6.82 -13.82 9.41
N GLN A 345 -6.56 -15.12 9.29
CA GLN A 345 -7.60 -16.14 9.27
C GLN A 345 -7.79 -16.64 10.70
N ALA A 346 -9.02 -16.65 11.20
CA ALA A 346 -9.38 -17.02 12.57
C ALA A 346 -10.57 -17.95 12.57
N PRO A 347 -10.70 -18.89 13.54
CA PRO A 347 -11.93 -19.62 13.76
C PRO A 347 -13.11 -18.67 13.95
N GLU A 348 -14.26 -18.98 13.33
CA GLU A 348 -15.41 -18.08 13.27
C GLU A 348 -15.96 -17.77 14.68
N ASP A 349 -15.94 -18.75 15.58
CA ASP A 349 -16.36 -18.62 16.98
C ASP A 349 -15.40 -17.80 17.86
N ARG A 350 -14.18 -17.51 17.37
CA ARG A 350 -13.17 -16.72 18.08
C ARG A 350 -12.86 -15.36 17.42
N ALA A 351 -13.59 -15.02 16.36
CA ALA A 351 -13.26 -13.84 15.52
C ALA A 351 -13.24 -12.54 16.32
N ASP A 352 -14.24 -12.30 17.19
CA ASP A 352 -14.32 -11.09 18.00
C ASP A 352 -13.18 -11.00 19.04
N GLU A 353 -12.80 -12.13 19.63
CA GLU A 353 -11.67 -12.20 20.57
C GLU A 353 -10.35 -11.86 19.88
N VAL A 354 -10.16 -12.40 18.66
CA VAL A 354 -9.00 -12.10 17.83
C VAL A 354 -8.98 -10.63 17.42
N ALA A 355 -10.11 -10.08 16.98
CA ALA A 355 -10.21 -8.66 16.60
C ALA A 355 -9.84 -7.71 17.78
N GLN A 356 -10.35 -8.01 18.97
CA GLN A 356 -9.98 -7.26 20.17
C GLN A 356 -8.49 -7.42 20.55
N ALA A 357 -7.94 -8.63 20.39
CA ALA A 357 -6.52 -8.89 20.64
C ALA A 357 -5.63 -8.09 19.68
N VAL A 358 -6.00 -7.99 18.41
CA VAL A 358 -5.29 -7.18 17.40
C VAL A 358 -5.21 -5.70 17.82
N GLY A 359 -6.32 -5.14 18.32
CA GLY A 359 -6.35 -3.77 18.83
C GLY A 359 -5.45 -3.57 20.07
N ARG A 360 -5.59 -4.46 21.09
CA ARG A 360 -4.71 -4.43 22.28
C ARG A 360 -3.22 -4.54 21.92
N CYS A 361 -2.88 -5.40 20.96
CA CYS A 361 -1.52 -5.53 20.47
C CYS A 361 -0.99 -4.24 19.81
N LEU A 362 -1.86 -3.47 19.15
CA LEU A 362 -1.48 -2.17 18.61
C LEU A 362 -1.12 -1.18 19.73
N ASP A 363 -1.97 -1.06 20.72
CA ASP A 363 -1.75 -0.15 21.86
C ASP A 363 -0.44 -0.49 22.59
N ASP A 364 -0.19 -1.77 22.84
CA ASP A 364 1.02 -2.24 23.51
C ASP A 364 2.29 -2.02 22.67
N SER A 365 2.23 -2.35 21.39
CA SER A 365 3.35 -2.17 20.47
C SER A 365 3.68 -0.70 20.26
N ALA A 366 2.66 0.13 20.05
CA ALA A 366 2.80 1.56 19.88
C ALA A 366 3.42 2.23 21.11
N ARG A 367 2.93 1.91 22.31
CA ARG A 367 3.46 2.45 23.57
C ARG A 367 4.93 2.07 23.78
N ARG A 368 5.29 0.81 23.53
CA ARG A 368 6.68 0.33 23.68
C ARG A 368 7.60 0.94 22.64
N TRP A 369 7.16 1.02 21.38
CA TRP A 369 7.94 1.56 20.28
C TRP A 369 8.13 3.09 20.41
N ALA A 370 7.04 3.84 20.68
CA ALA A 370 7.08 5.29 20.80
C ALA A 370 7.77 5.75 22.11
N GLY A 371 7.67 4.99 23.18
CA GLY A 371 8.10 5.38 24.53
C GLY A 371 7.27 6.52 25.12
N THR A 372 6.06 6.76 24.59
CA THR A 372 5.13 7.80 25.02
C THR A 372 3.68 7.37 24.71
N ASP A 373 2.72 7.89 25.42
CA ASP A 373 1.29 7.76 25.22
C ASP A 373 0.63 9.00 24.57
N GLN A 374 1.45 10.00 24.20
CA GLN A 374 0.95 11.26 23.64
C GLN A 374 0.38 11.10 22.24
N VAL A 375 0.82 10.11 21.48
CA VAL A 375 0.37 9.83 20.12
C VAL A 375 -0.50 8.58 20.13
N ARG A 376 -1.74 8.72 19.68
CA ARG A 376 -2.66 7.59 19.54
C ARG A 376 -2.51 6.98 18.15
N PHE A 377 -2.34 5.65 18.11
CA PHE A 377 -2.45 4.85 16.90
C PHE A 377 -3.83 4.20 16.83
N VAL A 378 -4.36 4.03 15.63
CA VAL A 378 -5.67 3.44 15.42
C VAL A 378 -5.58 2.38 14.32
N ALA A 379 -6.34 1.31 14.46
CA ALA A 379 -6.57 0.34 13.42
C ALA A 379 -8.07 0.24 13.12
N ASP A 380 -8.42 0.30 11.86
CA ASP A 380 -9.75 -0.04 11.38
C ASP A 380 -9.84 -1.56 11.25
N THR A 381 -10.68 -2.18 12.10
CA THR A 381 -10.77 -3.63 12.21
C THR A 381 -12.15 -4.10 11.75
N SER A 382 -12.18 -5.11 10.88
CA SER A 382 -13.41 -5.73 10.39
C SER A 382 -13.29 -7.25 10.32
N VAL A 383 -14.43 -7.94 10.46
CA VAL A 383 -14.55 -9.39 10.38
C VAL A 383 -15.40 -9.75 9.17
N ASN A 384 -14.84 -10.50 8.22
CA ASN A 384 -15.49 -10.80 6.95
C ASN A 384 -15.09 -12.19 6.44
N ARG A 385 -15.95 -12.80 5.60
CA ARG A 385 -15.63 -14.07 4.91
C ARG A 385 -14.68 -13.87 3.74
N ARG A 386 -14.74 -12.72 3.07
CA ARG A 386 -13.92 -12.38 1.91
C ARG A 386 -13.12 -11.13 2.19
N TRP A 387 -11.92 -11.08 1.66
CA TRP A 387 -11.07 -9.89 1.78
C TRP A 387 -11.68 -8.64 1.12
N SER A 388 -12.42 -8.82 0.00
CA SER A 388 -13.13 -7.73 -0.68
C SER A 388 -14.17 -7.04 0.17
N ASP A 389 -14.82 -7.78 1.08
CA ASP A 389 -15.94 -7.28 1.88
C ASP A 389 -15.47 -6.39 3.05
N ALA A 390 -14.16 -6.35 3.27
CA ALA A 390 -13.53 -5.57 4.33
C ALA A 390 -13.29 -4.08 3.98
N LYS A 391 -13.72 -3.64 2.79
CA LYS A 391 -13.61 -2.24 2.35
C LYS A 391 -14.95 -1.79 1.81
N ASP A 392 -15.63 -0.95 2.58
CA ASP A 392 -16.66 -0.03 2.08
C ASP A 392 -16.04 1.31 1.67
#